data_25b3b31dbd5424807bf99e38a69f7a3f
#
_entry.id   25b3b31dbd5424807bf99e38a69f7a3f
#
_cell.length_a   1.000
_cell.length_b   1.000
_cell.length_c   1.000
_cell.angle_alpha   90.00
_cell.angle_beta   90.00
_cell.angle_gamma   90.00
#
_symmetry.space_group_name_H-M   'P 1'
#
loop_
_entity.id
_entity.type
_entity.pdbx_description
1 polymer ?
#
loop_
_entity_poly.entity_id
_entity_poly.type
_entity_poly.pdbx_seq_one_letter_code
_entity_poly.pdbx_strand_id
1 'polypeptide(L)'
;KDLIEVFLEHRREVVTRRTVFELRKARERGHVLEGLAVALANIDEFIATIKASPTPPVAKAALMGKSWDSSMVREMLARAEVDTPGGRAAYRPGGLPNHYGLQGDGLYRLSDDQAQEILQMRLQRLTGLEQDKIIGEYKEVMSVIADLLDILATPARVTTIITDELTALKQEFGQTKVGARRSVIEHNVQELGTEDLITPTDMV
;
A
#
# COMPACT_ATOMS: atom_id res chain seq x y z
N LYS A 1 -15.77 5.26 30.18
CA LYS A 1 -14.32 5.40 29.94
C LYS A 1 -13.78 4.14 29.25
N ASP A 2 -14.05 2.98 29.82
CA ASP A 2 -13.55 1.67 29.36
C ASP A 2 -13.99 1.34 27.91
N LEU A 3 -15.25 1.63 27.54
CA LEU A 3 -15.75 1.44 26.18
C LEU A 3 -15.01 2.28 25.13
N ILE A 4 -14.61 3.50 25.49
CA ILE A 4 -13.83 4.39 24.60
C ILE A 4 -12.41 3.84 24.45
N GLU A 5 -11.82 3.34 25.54
CA GLU A 5 -10.48 2.74 25.50
C GLU A 5 -10.46 1.50 24.59
N VAL A 6 -11.40 0.59 24.76
CA VAL A 6 -11.56 -0.61 23.90
C VAL A 6 -11.81 -0.22 22.44
N PHE A 7 -12.63 0.80 22.18
CA PHE A 7 -12.85 1.32 20.83
C PHE A 7 -11.56 1.85 20.20
N LEU A 8 -10.79 2.66 20.93
CA LEU A 8 -9.53 3.21 20.43
C LEU A 8 -8.48 2.12 20.15
N GLU A 9 -8.41 1.11 21.03
CA GLU A 9 -7.52 -0.04 20.84
C GLU A 9 -7.89 -0.82 19.58
N HIS A 10 -9.18 -1.12 19.41
CA HIS A 10 -9.69 -1.75 18.19
C HIS A 10 -9.40 -0.91 16.93
N ARG A 11 -9.60 0.42 16.98
CA ARG A 11 -9.29 1.30 15.85
C ARG A 11 -7.80 1.27 15.48
N ARG A 12 -6.90 1.27 16.47
CA ARG A 12 -5.46 1.13 16.24
C ARG A 12 -5.13 -0.18 15.54
N GLU A 13 -5.72 -1.29 15.99
CA GLU A 13 -5.53 -2.59 15.33
C GLU A 13 -6.00 -2.55 13.88
N VAL A 14 -7.20 -2.02 13.61
CA VAL A 14 -7.77 -1.93 12.26
C VAL A 14 -6.89 -1.10 11.33
N VAL A 15 -6.44 0.10 11.78
CA VAL A 15 -5.56 0.96 10.98
C VAL A 15 -4.23 0.26 10.71
N THR A 16 -3.62 -0.37 11.70
CA THR A 16 -2.36 -1.10 11.53
C THR A 16 -2.51 -2.24 10.53
N ARG A 17 -3.57 -3.06 10.64
CA ARG A 17 -3.83 -4.16 9.71
C ARG A 17 -4.08 -3.69 8.28
N ARG A 18 -4.83 -2.58 8.11
CA ARG A 18 -5.04 -1.94 6.81
C ARG A 18 -3.70 -1.48 6.22
N THR A 19 -2.89 -0.77 7.00
CA THR A 19 -1.57 -0.29 6.55
C THR A 19 -0.64 -1.43 6.13
N VAL A 20 -0.62 -2.54 6.88
CA VAL A 20 0.15 -3.75 6.50
C VAL A 20 -0.35 -4.34 5.18
N PHE A 21 -1.67 -4.38 4.97
CA PHE A 21 -2.25 -4.87 3.72
C PHE A 21 -1.89 -3.96 2.53
N GLU A 22 -2.03 -2.65 2.70
CA GLU A 22 -1.69 -1.65 1.67
C GLU A 22 -0.20 -1.69 1.34
N LEU A 23 0.67 -1.82 2.34
CA LEU A 23 2.11 -1.98 2.16
C LEU A 23 2.45 -3.23 1.33
N ARG A 24 1.80 -4.36 1.62
CA ARG A 24 1.97 -5.58 0.83
C ARG A 24 1.59 -5.34 -0.63
N LYS A 25 0.44 -4.71 -0.89
CA LYS A 25 -0.05 -4.39 -2.23
C LYS A 25 0.88 -3.42 -2.97
N ALA A 26 1.36 -2.40 -2.30
CA ALA A 26 2.33 -1.46 -2.87
C ALA A 26 3.64 -2.15 -3.25
N ARG A 27 4.18 -3.04 -2.40
CA ARG A 27 5.38 -3.84 -2.71
C ARG A 27 5.17 -4.78 -3.90
N GLU A 28 4.04 -5.48 -3.96
CA GLU A 28 3.67 -6.33 -5.11
C GLU A 28 3.64 -5.50 -6.40
N ARG A 29 3.03 -4.30 -6.36
CA ARG A 29 2.98 -3.39 -7.52
C ARG A 29 4.35 -2.87 -7.91
N GLY A 30 5.18 -2.42 -6.96
CA GLY A 30 6.56 -1.98 -7.21
C GLY A 30 7.39 -3.08 -7.87
N HIS A 31 7.26 -4.31 -7.40
CA HIS A 31 7.95 -5.46 -7.97
C HIS A 31 7.54 -5.72 -9.44
N VAL A 32 6.25 -5.65 -9.76
CA VAL A 32 5.76 -5.77 -11.14
C VAL A 32 6.34 -4.66 -12.02
N LEU A 33 6.35 -3.41 -11.54
CA LEU A 33 6.89 -2.27 -12.29
C LEU A 33 8.41 -2.42 -12.57
N GLU A 34 9.19 -2.97 -11.63
CA GLU A 34 10.59 -3.32 -11.88
C GLU A 34 10.73 -4.30 -13.04
N GLY A 35 9.92 -5.37 -13.06
CA GLY A 35 9.93 -6.35 -14.14
C GLY A 35 9.57 -5.74 -15.49
N LEU A 36 8.58 -4.85 -15.53
CA LEU A 36 8.20 -4.13 -16.74
C LEU A 36 9.32 -3.19 -17.23
N ALA A 37 10.03 -2.51 -16.32
CA ALA A 37 11.18 -1.68 -16.67
C ALA A 37 12.33 -2.51 -17.27
N VAL A 38 12.62 -3.69 -16.71
CA VAL A 38 13.59 -4.63 -17.28
C VAL A 38 13.18 -5.06 -18.67
N ALA A 39 11.89 -5.40 -18.87
CA ALA A 39 11.38 -5.83 -20.18
C ALA A 39 11.50 -4.71 -21.23
N LEU A 40 11.23 -3.47 -20.86
CA LEU A 40 11.35 -2.32 -21.77
C LEU A 40 12.79 -2.00 -22.13
N ALA A 41 13.72 -2.12 -21.18
CA ALA A 41 15.15 -1.92 -21.41
C ALA A 41 15.76 -2.99 -22.35
N ASN A 42 15.18 -4.19 -22.37
CA ASN A 42 15.67 -5.34 -23.14
C ASN A 42 14.64 -5.83 -24.20
N ILE A 43 13.84 -4.93 -24.74
CA ILE A 43 12.62 -5.27 -25.49
C ILE A 43 12.87 -6.20 -26.68
N ASP A 44 13.94 -5.99 -27.45
CA ASP A 44 14.25 -6.79 -28.63
C ASP A 44 14.55 -8.25 -28.27
N GLU A 45 15.30 -8.46 -27.18
CA GLU A 45 15.63 -9.79 -26.68
C GLU A 45 14.40 -10.48 -26.07
N PHE A 46 13.53 -9.75 -25.40
CA PHE A 46 12.25 -10.27 -24.91
C PHE A 46 11.36 -10.74 -26.05
N ILE A 47 11.20 -9.92 -27.09
CA ILE A 47 10.42 -10.27 -28.27
C ILE A 47 11.01 -11.51 -28.98
N ALA A 48 12.33 -11.57 -29.14
CA ALA A 48 13.00 -12.72 -29.72
C ALA A 48 12.76 -14.00 -28.91
N THR A 49 12.86 -13.91 -27.59
CA THR A 49 12.64 -15.05 -26.67
C THR A 49 11.19 -15.54 -26.72
N ILE A 50 10.22 -14.63 -26.74
CA ILE A 50 8.79 -14.98 -26.82
C ILE A 50 8.47 -15.62 -28.16
N LYS A 51 8.96 -15.05 -29.29
CA LYS A 51 8.73 -15.61 -30.65
C LYS A 51 9.37 -16.98 -30.85
N ALA A 52 10.51 -17.26 -30.21
CA ALA A 52 11.17 -18.57 -30.27
C ALA A 52 10.45 -19.64 -29.44
N SER A 53 9.53 -19.27 -28.59
CA SER A 53 8.84 -20.19 -27.67
C SER A 53 7.54 -20.71 -28.30
N PRO A 54 7.30 -22.03 -28.31
CA PRO A 54 6.11 -22.62 -28.97
C PRO A 54 4.80 -22.39 -28.19
N THR A 55 4.89 -22.15 -26.87
CA THR A 55 3.72 -21.93 -26.00
C THR A 55 4.00 -20.88 -24.92
N PRO A 56 2.96 -20.20 -24.39
CA PRO A 56 3.13 -19.21 -23.34
C PRO A 56 3.84 -19.74 -22.06
N PRO A 57 3.56 -20.95 -21.56
CA PRO A 57 4.31 -21.50 -20.43
C PRO A 57 5.80 -21.69 -20.70
N VAL A 58 6.17 -22.09 -21.90
CA VAL A 58 7.58 -22.22 -22.32
C VAL A 58 8.23 -20.85 -22.43
N ALA A 59 7.53 -19.85 -22.97
CA ALA A 59 8.02 -18.47 -23.00
C ALA A 59 8.26 -17.95 -21.59
N LYS A 60 7.32 -18.18 -20.66
CA LYS A 60 7.45 -17.79 -19.25
C LYS A 60 8.69 -18.40 -18.60
N ALA A 61 8.87 -19.71 -18.76
CA ALA A 61 10.03 -20.42 -18.23
C ALA A 61 11.36 -19.89 -18.85
N ALA A 62 11.37 -19.60 -20.14
CA ALA A 62 12.54 -19.05 -20.83
C ALA A 62 12.89 -17.63 -20.32
N LEU A 63 11.89 -16.77 -20.10
CA LEU A 63 12.08 -15.43 -19.53
C LEU A 63 12.64 -15.47 -18.09
N MET A 64 12.14 -16.38 -17.27
CA MET A 64 12.59 -16.57 -15.88
C MET A 64 13.97 -17.22 -15.78
N GLY A 65 14.34 -18.08 -16.74
CA GLY A 65 15.62 -18.77 -16.80
C GLY A 65 16.81 -17.90 -17.19
N LYS A 66 16.55 -16.73 -17.77
CA LYS A 66 17.58 -15.77 -18.19
C LYS A 66 17.88 -14.74 -17.10
N SER A 67 19.09 -14.20 -17.17
CA SER A 67 19.49 -12.99 -16.43
C SER A 67 19.51 -11.80 -17.40
N TRP A 68 18.88 -10.70 -17.01
CA TRP A 68 18.61 -9.54 -17.88
C TRP A 68 19.45 -8.35 -17.45
N ASP A 69 19.82 -7.48 -18.39
CA ASP A 69 20.44 -6.20 -18.04
C ASP A 69 19.46 -5.34 -17.21
N SER A 70 19.98 -4.76 -16.14
CA SER A 70 19.20 -4.02 -15.16
C SER A 70 19.61 -2.55 -15.04
N SER A 71 20.28 -1.99 -16.03
CA SER A 71 20.78 -0.62 -15.99
C SER A 71 19.71 0.39 -15.60
N MET A 72 18.54 0.31 -16.25
CA MET A 72 17.39 1.16 -15.97
C MET A 72 16.82 0.95 -14.56
N VAL A 73 16.70 -0.31 -14.12
CA VAL A 73 16.19 -0.64 -12.77
C VAL A 73 17.18 -0.18 -11.70
N ARG A 74 18.47 -0.34 -11.91
CA ARG A 74 19.51 0.17 -10.99
C ARG A 74 19.39 1.68 -10.81
N GLU A 75 19.19 2.42 -11.90
CA GLU A 75 18.97 3.86 -11.82
C GLU A 75 17.69 4.22 -11.07
N MET A 76 16.59 3.51 -11.32
CA MET A 76 15.32 3.70 -10.61
C MET A 76 15.46 3.39 -9.11
N LEU A 77 16.14 2.31 -8.76
CA LEU A 77 16.40 1.90 -7.37
C LEU A 77 17.35 2.88 -6.67
N ALA A 78 18.42 3.32 -7.32
CA ALA A 78 19.35 4.29 -6.76
C ALA A 78 18.66 5.63 -6.44
N ARG A 79 17.70 6.03 -7.25
CA ARG A 79 16.88 7.23 -6.98
C ARG A 79 15.87 7.04 -5.84
N ALA A 80 15.48 5.79 -5.55
CA ALA A 80 14.54 5.46 -4.48
C ALA A 80 15.24 5.20 -3.13
N GLU A 81 16.49 4.75 -3.14
CA GLU A 81 17.24 4.40 -1.93
C GLU A 81 17.68 5.62 -1.09
N VAL A 82 17.65 6.84 -1.67
CA VAL A 82 18.19 8.04 -1.02
C VAL A 82 17.42 8.43 0.25
N ASP A 83 16.15 8.04 0.42
CA ASP A 83 15.30 8.60 1.47
C ASP A 83 14.59 7.57 2.38
N THR A 84 14.88 6.27 2.31
CA THR A 84 14.06 5.30 3.05
C THR A 84 14.82 4.48 4.09
N PRO A 85 14.33 4.49 5.35
CA PRO A 85 14.82 3.60 6.41
C PRO A 85 14.65 2.13 6.00
N GLY A 86 15.73 1.34 6.02
CA GLY A 86 15.70 -0.09 5.69
C GLY A 86 16.13 -0.46 4.28
N GLY A 87 16.45 0.52 3.43
CA GLY A 87 17.01 0.29 2.10
C GLY A 87 16.14 -0.62 1.22
N ARG A 88 16.75 -1.30 0.27
CA ARG A 88 16.07 -2.15 -0.71
C ARG A 88 15.19 -3.27 -0.12
N ALA A 89 15.57 -3.82 1.02
CA ALA A 89 14.79 -4.87 1.68
C ALA A 89 13.39 -4.38 2.09
N ALA A 90 13.25 -3.10 2.38
CA ALA A 90 11.98 -2.48 2.75
C ALA A 90 10.95 -2.46 1.60
N TYR A 91 11.41 -2.50 0.34
CA TYR A 91 10.55 -2.43 -0.85
C TYR A 91 10.20 -3.80 -1.44
N ARG A 92 10.91 -4.86 -1.07
CA ARG A 92 10.65 -6.20 -1.60
C ARG A 92 9.34 -6.77 -1.08
N PRO A 93 8.57 -7.50 -1.92
CA PRO A 93 7.46 -8.32 -1.44
C PRO A 93 7.92 -9.31 -0.39
N GLY A 94 7.13 -9.47 0.67
CA GLY A 94 7.37 -10.50 1.67
C GLY A 94 7.29 -11.90 1.06
N GLY A 95 8.26 -12.77 1.39
CA GLY A 95 8.28 -14.14 0.91
C GLY A 95 8.85 -14.34 -0.50
N LEU A 96 9.27 -13.26 -1.20
CA LEU A 96 9.93 -13.40 -2.49
C LEU A 96 11.34 -14.00 -2.31
N PRO A 97 11.68 -15.17 -2.94
CA PRO A 97 13.00 -15.77 -2.85
C PRO A 97 14.13 -14.84 -3.31
N ASN A 98 15.27 -14.90 -2.64
CA ASN A 98 16.39 -13.97 -2.89
C ASN A 98 17.01 -14.06 -4.28
N HIS A 99 16.80 -15.17 -4.98
CA HIS A 99 17.33 -15.36 -6.34
C HIS A 99 16.52 -14.60 -7.42
N TYR A 100 15.39 -14.00 -7.09
CA TYR A 100 14.64 -13.10 -7.98
C TYR A 100 14.96 -11.63 -7.71
N GLY A 101 14.76 -10.80 -8.72
CA GLY A 101 15.08 -9.38 -8.69
C GLY A 101 16.54 -9.09 -9.04
N LEU A 102 17.02 -7.90 -8.71
CA LEU A 102 18.39 -7.47 -8.97
C LEU A 102 19.37 -8.29 -8.12
N GLN A 103 20.35 -8.93 -8.78
CA GLN A 103 21.36 -9.75 -8.16
C GLN A 103 22.65 -8.94 -7.87
N GLY A 104 23.55 -9.52 -7.07
CA GLY A 104 24.83 -8.89 -6.74
C GLY A 104 25.78 -8.67 -7.93
N ASP A 105 25.60 -9.42 -9.02
CA ASP A 105 26.31 -9.27 -10.30
C ASP A 105 25.76 -8.13 -11.18
N GLY A 106 24.73 -7.43 -10.72
CA GLY A 106 24.08 -6.34 -11.43
C GLY A 106 23.09 -6.79 -12.50
N LEU A 107 22.80 -8.09 -12.60
CA LEU A 107 21.79 -8.64 -13.48
C LEU A 107 20.45 -8.79 -12.74
N TYR A 108 19.35 -8.84 -13.49
CA TYR A 108 18.00 -8.99 -12.96
C TYR A 108 17.41 -10.35 -13.32
N ARG A 109 16.84 -11.04 -12.34
CA ARG A 109 16.10 -12.28 -12.55
C ARG A 109 14.62 -12.07 -12.29
N LEU A 110 13.80 -12.40 -13.29
CA LEU A 110 12.34 -12.23 -13.23
C LEU A 110 11.71 -13.29 -12.34
N SER A 111 10.74 -12.86 -11.54
CA SER A 111 9.82 -13.75 -10.83
C SER A 111 8.69 -14.26 -11.72
N ASP A 112 7.93 -15.23 -11.21
CA ASP A 112 6.76 -15.78 -11.88
C ASP A 112 5.71 -14.72 -12.21
N ASP A 113 5.40 -13.87 -11.22
CA ASP A 113 4.41 -12.79 -11.37
C ASP A 113 4.86 -11.75 -12.40
N GLN A 114 6.14 -11.35 -12.39
CA GLN A 114 6.70 -10.43 -13.37
C GLN A 114 6.64 -10.99 -14.78
N ALA A 115 7.06 -12.24 -14.96
CA ALA A 115 7.02 -12.89 -16.26
C ALA A 115 5.58 -13.03 -16.80
N GLN A 116 4.62 -13.28 -15.91
CA GLN A 116 3.21 -13.35 -16.26
C GLN A 116 2.67 -11.99 -16.74
N GLU A 117 2.96 -10.90 -16.00
CA GLU A 117 2.55 -9.55 -16.37
C GLU A 117 3.19 -9.08 -17.69
N ILE A 118 4.46 -9.41 -17.92
CA ILE A 118 5.14 -9.12 -19.19
C ILE A 118 4.47 -9.81 -20.37
N LEU A 119 4.10 -11.09 -20.23
CA LEU A 119 3.42 -11.85 -21.30
C LEU A 119 2.00 -11.33 -21.58
N GLN A 120 1.36 -10.70 -20.59
CA GLN A 120 0.03 -10.07 -20.75
C GLN A 120 0.11 -8.63 -21.28
N MET A 121 1.31 -8.06 -21.38
CA MET A 121 1.52 -6.68 -21.81
C MET A 121 1.09 -6.49 -23.26
N ARG A 122 0.28 -5.46 -23.50
CA ARG A 122 -0.13 -5.09 -24.86
C ARG A 122 1.01 -4.36 -25.58
N LEU A 123 1.15 -4.60 -26.90
CA LEU A 123 2.14 -3.95 -27.77
C LEU A 123 2.13 -2.41 -27.66
N GLN A 124 0.98 -1.80 -27.38
CA GLN A 124 0.85 -0.36 -27.18
C GLN A 124 1.68 0.18 -26.00
N ARG A 125 2.02 -0.67 -25.02
CA ARG A 125 2.85 -0.28 -23.86
C ARG A 125 4.36 -0.29 -24.15
N LEU A 126 4.77 -0.60 -25.37
CA LEU A 126 6.19 -0.65 -25.77
C LEU A 126 6.72 0.70 -26.28
N THR A 127 5.95 1.78 -26.16
CA THR A 127 6.37 3.12 -26.62
C THR A 127 7.18 3.86 -25.54
N GLY A 128 8.04 4.80 -25.96
CA GLY A 128 8.85 5.61 -25.06
C GLY A 128 8.02 6.40 -24.02
N LEU A 129 6.82 6.86 -24.41
CA LEU A 129 5.88 7.52 -23.49
C LEU A 129 5.41 6.61 -22.35
N GLU A 130 5.34 5.31 -22.57
CA GLU A 130 4.97 4.35 -21.53
C GLU A 130 6.14 4.04 -20.58
N GLN A 131 7.38 4.16 -21.03
CA GLN A 131 8.57 4.08 -20.17
C GLN A 131 8.54 5.17 -19.11
N ASP A 132 8.28 6.41 -19.51
CA ASP A 132 8.18 7.54 -18.59
C ASP A 132 7.04 7.38 -17.58
N LYS A 133 5.91 6.80 -18.00
CA LYS A 133 4.79 6.50 -17.11
C LYS A 133 5.15 5.42 -16.08
N ILE A 134 5.84 4.36 -16.48
CA ILE A 134 6.28 3.29 -15.57
C ILE A 134 7.26 3.85 -14.55
N ILE A 135 8.21 4.69 -14.96
CA ILE A 135 9.15 5.36 -14.05
C ILE A 135 8.40 6.28 -13.09
N GLY A 136 7.41 7.05 -13.58
CA GLY A 136 6.57 7.92 -12.77
C GLY A 136 5.78 7.13 -11.73
N GLU A 137 5.06 6.10 -12.16
CA GLU A 137 4.27 5.22 -11.28
C GLU A 137 5.17 4.52 -10.23
N TYR A 138 6.36 4.08 -10.62
CA TYR A 138 7.31 3.49 -9.68
C TYR A 138 7.70 4.45 -8.57
N LYS A 139 7.99 5.71 -8.90
CA LYS A 139 8.31 6.74 -7.89
C LYS A 139 7.14 6.98 -6.93
N GLU A 140 5.92 7.04 -7.46
CA GLU A 140 4.72 7.20 -6.63
C GLU A 140 4.55 6.00 -5.68
N VAL A 141 4.69 4.78 -6.18
CA VAL A 141 4.61 3.55 -5.37
C VAL A 141 5.70 3.54 -4.29
N MET A 142 6.93 3.96 -4.60
CA MET A 142 8.01 4.05 -3.61
C MET A 142 7.71 5.07 -2.52
N SER A 143 7.15 6.23 -2.88
CA SER A 143 6.70 7.24 -1.91
C SER A 143 5.60 6.70 -0.99
N VAL A 144 4.64 5.95 -1.55
CA VAL A 144 3.57 5.31 -0.77
C VAL A 144 4.15 4.26 0.19
N ILE A 145 5.09 3.43 -0.25
CA ILE A 145 5.75 2.44 0.62
C ILE A 145 6.48 3.13 1.77
N ALA A 146 7.21 4.22 1.49
CA ALA A 146 7.93 4.97 2.51
C ALA A 146 6.95 5.54 3.58
N ASP A 147 5.83 6.13 3.16
CA ASP A 147 4.80 6.65 4.05
C ASP A 147 4.15 5.55 4.90
N LEU A 148 3.79 4.42 4.29
CA LEU A 148 3.21 3.29 4.99
C LEU A 148 4.18 2.67 6.02
N LEU A 149 5.47 2.62 5.71
CA LEU A 149 6.50 2.18 6.65
C LEU A 149 6.64 3.14 7.83
N ASP A 150 6.60 4.45 7.59
CA ASP A 150 6.65 5.45 8.64
C ASP A 150 5.40 5.39 9.54
N ILE A 151 4.20 5.17 8.98
CA ILE A 151 2.98 4.94 9.76
C ILE A 151 3.15 3.73 10.69
N LEU A 152 3.73 2.63 10.21
CA LEU A 152 3.94 1.42 11.02
C LEU A 152 5.03 1.60 12.08
N ALA A 153 6.04 2.44 11.81
CA ALA A 153 7.13 2.71 12.74
C ALA A 153 6.74 3.73 13.84
N THR A 154 5.73 4.58 13.57
CA THR A 154 5.41 5.73 14.42
C THR A 154 3.98 5.63 14.99
N PRO A 155 3.78 5.15 16.24
CA PRO A 155 2.44 5.02 16.83
C PRO A 155 1.62 6.32 16.87
N ALA A 156 2.29 7.47 16.95
CA ALA A 156 1.65 8.78 16.89
C ALA A 156 0.93 9.00 15.55
N ARG A 157 1.49 8.54 14.44
CA ARG A 157 0.87 8.63 13.11
C ARG A 157 -0.43 7.83 13.01
N VAL A 158 -0.47 6.63 13.61
CA VAL A 158 -1.70 5.83 13.69
C VAL A 158 -2.79 6.60 14.45
N THR A 159 -2.42 7.28 15.54
CA THR A 159 -3.36 8.11 16.32
C THR A 159 -3.86 9.30 15.48
N THR A 160 -2.99 9.96 14.73
CA THR A 160 -3.37 11.06 13.82
C THR A 160 -4.38 10.59 12.78
N ILE A 161 -4.13 9.46 12.12
CA ILE A 161 -5.06 8.87 11.13
C ILE A 161 -6.44 8.62 11.76
N ILE A 162 -6.50 8.06 12.96
CA ILE A 162 -7.77 7.83 13.66
C ILE A 162 -8.50 9.16 13.93
N THR A 163 -7.76 10.18 14.37
CA THR A 163 -8.32 11.51 14.65
C THR A 163 -8.87 12.16 13.38
N ASP A 164 -8.14 12.07 12.28
CA ASP A 164 -8.54 12.63 10.98
C ASP A 164 -9.80 11.93 10.43
N GLU A 165 -9.85 10.60 10.50
CA GLU A 165 -11.03 9.82 10.10
C GLU A 165 -12.26 10.17 10.95
N LEU A 166 -12.12 10.27 12.27
CA LEU A 166 -13.21 10.67 13.16
C LEU A 166 -13.65 12.11 12.94
N THR A 167 -12.72 13.00 12.62
CA THR A 167 -13.00 14.40 12.29
C THR A 167 -13.79 14.50 10.98
N ALA A 168 -13.38 13.74 9.96
CA ALA A 168 -14.12 13.68 8.69
C ALA A 168 -15.56 13.17 8.89
N LEU A 169 -15.74 12.08 9.66
CA LEU A 169 -17.06 11.57 10.02
C LEU A 169 -17.90 12.60 10.79
N LYS A 170 -17.29 13.34 11.71
CA LYS A 170 -17.96 14.41 12.45
C LYS A 170 -18.41 15.54 11.53
N GLN A 171 -17.61 15.90 10.53
CA GLN A 171 -17.97 16.93 9.54
C GLN A 171 -19.12 16.46 8.64
N GLU A 172 -19.08 15.22 8.18
CA GLU A 172 -20.09 14.65 7.29
C GLU A 172 -21.44 14.44 7.98
N PHE A 173 -21.43 13.87 9.18
CA PHE A 173 -22.68 13.44 9.85
C PHE A 173 -23.11 14.35 10.99
N GLY A 174 -22.20 15.10 11.63
CA GLY A 174 -22.49 15.87 12.85
C GLY A 174 -23.51 16.99 12.69
N GLN A 175 -23.70 17.51 11.47
CA GLN A 175 -24.66 18.55 11.12
C GLN A 175 -25.99 18.00 10.58
N THR A 176 -26.10 16.68 10.40
CA THR A 176 -27.33 16.06 9.86
C THR A 176 -28.41 15.93 10.94
N LYS A 177 -29.68 15.86 10.53
CA LYS A 177 -30.82 15.62 11.46
C LYS A 177 -30.66 14.35 12.29
N VAL A 178 -29.93 13.34 11.77
CA VAL A 178 -29.70 12.06 12.44
C VAL A 178 -28.48 12.12 13.34
N GLY A 179 -27.41 12.81 12.90
CA GLY A 179 -26.13 12.90 13.64
C GLY A 179 -26.06 14.03 14.65
N ALA A 180 -26.99 14.98 14.61
CA ALA A 180 -27.05 16.07 15.58
C ALA A 180 -27.29 15.53 16.99
N ARG A 181 -26.49 16.00 17.94
CA ARG A 181 -26.61 15.60 19.34
C ARG A 181 -27.94 16.03 19.92
N ARG A 182 -28.72 15.11 20.48
CA ARG A 182 -30.00 15.35 21.14
C ARG A 182 -29.91 15.41 22.65
N SER A 183 -28.80 14.96 23.25
CA SER A 183 -28.60 14.95 24.68
C SER A 183 -27.54 15.98 25.09
N VAL A 184 -27.71 16.56 26.27
CA VAL A 184 -26.73 17.45 26.88
C VAL A 184 -25.74 16.64 27.72
N ILE A 185 -24.45 17.03 27.73
CA ILE A 185 -23.48 16.45 28.67
C ILE A 185 -23.48 17.36 29.88
N GLU A 186 -23.95 16.86 31.02
CA GLU A 186 -23.80 17.51 32.28
C GLU A 186 -22.51 17.04 32.98
N HIS A 187 -21.71 17.98 33.41
CA HIS A 187 -20.45 17.68 34.11
C HIS A 187 -20.66 17.44 35.64
N ASN A 188 -21.85 17.71 36.17
CA ASN A 188 -22.21 17.41 37.54
C ASN A 188 -22.85 16.01 37.60
N VAL A 189 -22.15 15.10 38.26
CA VAL A 189 -22.73 13.83 38.70
C VAL A 189 -23.49 14.13 40.00
N GLN A 190 -24.75 14.55 39.86
CA GLN A 190 -25.68 14.43 41.01
C GLN A 190 -26.12 12.96 41.03
N GLU A 191 -25.97 12.32 42.19
CA GLU A 191 -26.61 11.01 42.38
C GLU A 191 -28.11 11.23 42.30
N LEU A 192 -28.71 10.84 41.19
CA LEU A 192 -30.15 10.86 40.97
C LEU A 192 -30.80 9.83 41.91
N GLY A 193 -31.51 10.30 42.93
CA GLY A 193 -32.36 9.46 43.75
C GLY A 193 -33.58 8.97 42.92
N THR A 194 -34.21 7.89 43.38
CA THR A 194 -35.44 7.36 42.74
C THR A 194 -36.53 8.41 42.67
N GLU A 195 -36.54 9.38 43.58
CA GLU A 195 -37.51 10.49 43.67
C GLU A 195 -37.33 11.53 42.54
N ASP A 196 -36.09 11.73 42.08
CA ASP A 196 -35.79 12.68 40.98
C ASP A 196 -36.29 12.19 39.62
N LEU A 197 -36.64 10.90 39.51
CA LEU A 197 -37.22 10.30 38.32
C LEU A 197 -38.76 10.41 38.22
N ILE A 198 -39.37 10.92 39.31
CA ILE A 198 -40.86 11.06 39.36
C ILE A 198 -41.20 12.46 38.85
N THR A 199 -41.92 12.53 37.75
CA THR A 199 -42.42 13.81 37.22
C THR A 199 -43.42 14.42 38.19
N PRO A 200 -43.18 15.66 38.67
CA PRO A 200 -44.14 16.36 39.55
C PRO A 200 -45.48 16.47 38.84
N THR A 201 -46.51 15.91 39.43
CA THR A 201 -47.92 16.03 38.94
C THR A 201 -48.68 16.82 39.94
N ASP A 202 -49.26 17.94 39.51
CA ASP A 202 -50.20 18.71 40.38
C ASP A 202 -51.40 17.83 40.69
N MET A 203 -51.56 17.50 41.98
CA MET A 203 -52.78 16.83 42.45
C MET A 203 -53.88 17.86 42.65
N VAL A 204 -54.98 17.73 41.91
CA VAL A 204 -56.21 18.52 42.06
C VAL A 204 -57.06 17.91 43.16
#